data_f82e40b9a642bc4b1553304b2c9d7a72
#
_entry.id   f82e40b9a642bc4b1553304b2c9d7a72
#
_cell.length_a   1.000
_cell.length_b   1.000
_cell.length_c   1.000
_cell.angle_alpha   90.00
_cell.angle_beta   90.00
_cell.angle_gamma   90.00
#
_symmetry.space_group_name_H-M   'P 1'
#
loop_
_entity.id
_entity.type
_entity.pdbx_description
1 polymer ?
#
loop_
_entity_poly.entity_id
_entity_poly.type
_entity_poly.pdbx_seq_one_letter_code
_entity_poly.pdbx_strand_id
1 'polypeptide(L)' 'MAGIKVWYDKEGDMLEVIFEEAQAMMEEISDDVFERRTTDGRIVGFMVMNFSKHDQENLNLPIAVTAKAG' A
#
# COMPACT_ATOMS: atom_id res chain seq x y z
N MET A 1 -3.51 -17.89 -6.43
CA MET A 1 -3.65 -16.72 -6.23
C MET A 1 -2.92 -16.24 -5.14
N ALA A 2 -2.38 -15.28 -5.19
CA ALA A 2 -1.53 -14.82 -4.16
C ALA A 2 -2.31 -14.08 -3.14
N GLY A 3 -2.00 -14.24 -1.94
CA GLY A 3 -2.64 -13.48 -0.91
C GLY A 3 -2.05 -12.08 -0.82
N ILE A 4 -2.65 -11.28 0.01
CA ILE A 4 -2.14 -9.95 0.28
C ILE A 4 -1.12 -10.07 1.40
N LYS A 5 0.06 -9.49 1.19
CA LYS A 5 1.08 -9.50 2.20
C LYS A 5 1.07 -8.18 2.92
N VAL A 6 1.05 -8.23 4.24
CA VAL A 6 1.04 -7.03 5.04
C VAL A 6 2.12 -7.18 6.08
N TRP A 7 2.98 -6.17 6.18
CA TRP A 7 3.96 -6.25 7.24
C TRP A 7 4.27 -4.86 7.74
N TYR A 8 4.62 -4.79 9.01
CA TYR A 8 4.88 -3.53 9.68
C TYR A 8 6.32 -3.53 10.18
N ASP A 9 7.08 -2.53 9.76
CA ASP A 9 8.43 -2.36 10.19
C ASP A 9 8.40 -1.45 11.40
N LYS A 10 8.64 -2.02 12.59
CA LYS A 10 8.52 -1.27 13.79
C LYS A 10 9.57 -0.20 13.93
N GLU A 11 10.78 -0.46 13.49
CA GLU A 11 11.82 0.54 13.59
C GLU A 11 11.59 1.71 12.68
N GLY A 12 11.12 1.46 11.49
CA GLY A 12 10.85 2.54 10.56
C GLY A 12 9.46 3.11 10.67
N ASP A 13 8.60 2.48 11.50
CA ASP A 13 7.22 2.91 11.64
C ASP A 13 6.54 2.95 10.28
N MET A 14 6.69 1.86 9.53
CA MET A 14 6.27 1.82 8.17
C MET A 14 5.40 0.59 7.95
N LEU A 15 4.24 0.79 7.38
CA LEU A 15 3.36 -0.31 7.05
C LEU A 15 3.42 -0.55 5.55
N GLU A 16 3.55 -1.80 5.17
CA GLU A 16 3.60 -2.11 3.74
C GLU A 16 2.55 -3.16 3.41
N VAL A 17 1.81 -2.92 2.35
CA VAL A 17 0.78 -3.82 1.88
C VAL A 17 1.09 -4.14 0.43
N ILE A 18 1.23 -5.40 0.12
CA ILE A 18 1.55 -5.83 -1.23
C ILE A 18 0.47 -6.77 -1.74
N PHE A 19 -0.18 -6.38 -2.81
CA PHE A 19 -1.23 -7.19 -3.41
C PHE A 19 -0.66 -8.19 -4.40
N GLU A 20 0.38 -7.78 -5.09
CA GLU A 20 0.94 -8.60 -6.14
C GLU A 20 2.43 -8.30 -6.21
N GLU A 21 3.26 -9.29 -6.30
CA GLU A 21 4.67 -9.07 -6.42
C GLU A 21 4.99 -8.81 -7.86
N ALA A 22 5.27 -7.59 -8.18
CA ALA A 22 5.59 -7.17 -9.53
C ALA A 22 6.55 -6.01 -9.47
N GLN A 23 7.25 -5.77 -10.54
CA GLN A 23 8.13 -4.64 -10.60
C GLN A 23 7.29 -3.39 -10.60
N ALA A 24 7.58 -2.49 -9.71
CA ALA A 24 6.73 -1.32 -9.54
C ALA A 24 7.55 -0.15 -9.04
N MET A 25 7.04 1.04 -9.26
CA MET A 25 7.63 2.25 -8.74
C MET A 25 6.77 2.78 -7.64
N MET A 26 7.41 3.46 -6.70
CA MET A 26 6.69 4.06 -5.58
C MET A 26 6.36 5.49 -5.94
N GLU A 27 5.12 5.87 -5.68
CA GLU A 27 4.68 7.22 -5.97
C GLU A 27 3.93 7.75 -4.78
N GLU A 28 4.33 8.90 -4.28
CA GLU A 28 3.65 9.49 -3.12
C GLU A 28 2.32 10.08 -3.56
N ILE A 29 1.25 9.65 -2.93
CA ILE A 29 -0.08 10.12 -3.30
C ILE A 29 -0.68 11.03 -2.25
N SER A 30 -0.17 10.99 -1.03
CA SER A 30 -0.56 11.93 0.00
C SER A 30 0.49 11.87 1.08
N ASP A 31 0.34 12.64 2.13
CA ASP A 31 1.34 12.68 3.18
C ASP A 31 1.62 11.29 3.70
N ASP A 32 2.85 10.85 3.57
CA ASP A 32 3.31 9.56 4.10
C ASP A 32 2.65 8.35 3.45
N VAL A 33 1.88 8.52 2.42
CA VAL A 33 1.24 7.39 1.76
C VAL A 33 1.76 7.28 0.33
N PHE A 34 2.28 6.09 0.01
CA PHE A 34 2.84 5.83 -1.29
C PHE A 34 2.11 4.66 -1.92
N GLU A 35 1.93 4.68 -3.23
CA GLU A 35 1.40 3.52 -3.90
C GLU A 35 2.49 2.89 -4.74
N ARG A 36 2.41 1.59 -4.91
CA ARG A 36 3.33 0.86 -5.79
C ARG A 36 2.58 0.66 -7.09
N ARG A 37 3.11 1.21 -8.16
CA ARG A 37 2.43 1.21 -9.45
C ARG A 37 3.32 0.59 -10.50
N THR A 38 2.78 -0.32 -11.26
CA THR A 38 3.54 -0.94 -12.34
C THR A 38 3.60 0.00 -13.53
N THR A 39 4.42 -0.35 -14.51
CA THR A 39 4.57 0.52 -15.67
C THR A 39 3.29 0.57 -16.49
N ASP A 40 2.43 -0.44 -16.38
CA ASP A 40 1.18 -0.41 -17.12
C ASP A 40 0.06 0.22 -16.29
N GLY A 41 0.39 0.83 -15.16
CA GLY A 41 -0.59 1.61 -14.42
C GLY A 41 -1.37 0.89 -13.36
N ARG A 42 -1.04 -0.38 -13.10
CA ARG A 42 -1.78 -1.10 -12.06
C ARG A 42 -1.19 -0.81 -10.70
N ILE A 43 -2.04 -0.70 -9.70
CA ILE A 43 -1.58 -0.50 -8.34
C ILE A 43 -1.44 -1.86 -7.70
N VAL A 44 -0.24 -2.18 -7.24
CA VAL A 44 0.06 -3.50 -6.69
C VAL A 44 0.41 -3.45 -5.22
N GLY A 45 0.33 -2.31 -4.60
CA GLY A 45 0.59 -2.22 -3.16
C GLY A 45 0.58 -0.79 -2.67
N PHE A 46 0.77 -0.65 -1.36
CA PHE A 46 0.85 0.64 -0.70
C PHE A 46 1.90 0.60 0.38
N MET A 47 2.42 1.76 0.72
CA MET A 47 3.30 1.88 1.86
C MET A 47 2.91 3.14 2.60
N VAL A 48 2.80 3.04 3.92
CA VAL A 48 2.45 4.17 4.77
C VAL A 48 3.60 4.41 5.72
N MET A 49 4.19 5.58 5.65
CA MET A 49 5.28 5.94 6.55
C MET A 49 4.71 6.65 7.76
N ASN A 50 5.44 6.61 8.85
CA ASN A 50 5.00 7.21 10.12
C ASN A 50 3.61 6.70 10.50
N PHE A 51 3.43 5.40 10.33
CA PHE A 51 2.11 4.81 10.45
C PHE A 51 1.47 5.05 11.81
N SER A 52 2.26 5.01 12.88
CA SER A 52 1.70 5.17 14.20
C SER A 52 1.20 6.58 14.46
N LYS A 53 1.57 7.52 13.61
CA LYS A 53 1.12 8.90 13.78
C LYS A 53 -0.13 9.21 12.99
N HIS A 54 -0.62 8.25 12.21
CA HIS A 54 -1.86 8.44 11.49
C HIS A 54 -3.02 7.92 12.33
N ASP A 55 -4.21 8.36 12.02
CA ASP A 55 -5.40 7.87 12.69
C ASP A 55 -5.68 6.48 12.18
N GLN A 56 -5.26 5.50 12.93
CA GLN A 56 -5.33 4.13 12.47
C GLN A 56 -6.75 3.61 12.35
N GLU A 57 -7.69 4.25 13.02
CA GLU A 57 -9.06 3.82 12.89
C GLU A 57 -9.70 4.33 11.62
N ASN A 58 -9.17 5.40 11.08
CA ASN A 58 -9.76 6.03 9.92
C ASN A 58 -8.79 6.23 8.78
N LEU A 59 -7.80 5.36 8.68
CA LEU A 59 -6.84 5.49 7.61
C LEU A 59 -7.49 5.05 6.31
N ASN A 60 -7.69 5.97 5.42
CA ASN A 60 -8.31 5.67 4.14
C ASN A 60 -7.25 5.56 3.08
N LEU A 61 -7.13 4.41 2.49
CA LEU A 61 -6.23 4.22 1.37
C LEU A 61 -7.06 4.26 0.09
N PRO A 62 -6.59 4.98 -0.90
CA PRO A 62 -7.35 5.10 -2.14
C PRO A 62 -7.25 3.83 -2.97
N ILE A 63 -7.76 2.76 -2.45
CA ILE A 63 -7.70 1.51 -3.12
C ILE A 63 -8.93 1.37 -3.96
N ALA A 64 -8.75 1.38 -5.23
CA ALA A 64 -9.84 1.09 -6.08
C ALA A 64 -9.92 -0.40 -6.18
N VAL A 65 -10.60 -0.97 -5.34
CA VAL A 65 -10.67 -2.36 -5.34
C VAL A 65 -11.69 -2.78 -6.32
N THR A 66 -11.29 -3.16 -7.39
CA THR A 66 -12.16 -3.75 -8.22
C THR A 66 -12.30 -5.05 -7.78
N ALA A 67 -12.87 -5.27 -7.00
CA ALA A 67 -12.82 -6.46 -6.42
C ALA A 67 -13.41 -7.48 -7.08
N LYS A 68 -13.35 -7.76 -7.75
CA LYS A 68 -13.71 -8.68 -8.24
C LYS A 68 -13.64 -9.60 -7.59
N ALA A 69 -13.99 -9.63 -6.99
CA ALA A 69 -13.95 -10.44 -6.23
C ALA A 69 -13.59 -11.54 -6.51
N GLY A 70 -13.33 -11.75 -6.65
CA GLY A 70 -12.97 -12.82 -6.80
C GLY A 70 -12.65 -13.28 -6.67
#